data_cb60bfed8845b0966999167395398f00
#
_entry.id   cb60bfed8845b0966999167395398f00
#
_cell.length_a   1.000
_cell.length_b   1.000
_cell.length_c   1.000
_cell.angle_alpha   90.00
_cell.angle_beta   90.00
_cell.angle_gamma   90.00
#
_symmetry.space_group_name_H-M   'P 1'
#
loop_
_entity.id
_entity.type
_entity.pdbx_description
1 polymer ?
#
loop_
_entity_poly.entity_id
_entity_poly.type
_entity_poly.pdbx_seq_one_letter_code
_entity_poly.pdbx_strand_id
1 'polypeptide(L)'
;MPPATSFPEAPCLRIRTGRLHPALPLGEGDERMATRSKSSQRWLKEHFSDPFVKKAQAEGLRSRAAFKLEELVERDRLLRPGMVVVDLGAAPGGWSQWIRQELDRLDPARPGRVLALDILEMPPLAGVEFLHGDFREDAVLSGLETMLAGQAVDLVLSDMAPNKSGVEAVDQPRAMYLSELAMEFADRHLKPGGTFLIKLFQGTGFDDFVRELRRRYAKVAIRKPAASRRRSPEVYALAQGKLAAIK
;
A
#
# COMPACT_ATOMS: atom_id res chain seq x y z
N MET A 1 -13.43 2.90 -55.61
CA MET A 1 -12.30 2.04 -55.22
C MET A 1 -11.03 2.88 -55.20
N PRO A 2 -10.49 3.24 -54.06
CA PRO A 2 -9.11 3.70 -53.92
C PRO A 2 -8.18 2.53 -53.54
N PRO A 3 -6.89 2.57 -53.88
CA PRO A 3 -5.98 1.43 -53.78
C PRO A 3 -5.44 1.21 -52.36
N ALA A 4 -5.14 -0.05 -52.08
CA ALA A 4 -4.56 -0.52 -50.84
C ALA A 4 -3.11 0.02 -50.63
N THR A 5 -2.86 0.63 -49.49
CA THR A 5 -1.50 1.01 -49.02
C THR A 5 -0.90 -0.17 -48.29
N SER A 6 0.21 -0.68 -48.83
CA SER A 6 1.07 -1.71 -48.26
C SER A 6 1.89 -1.16 -47.06
N PHE A 7 1.87 -1.88 -45.94
CA PHE A 7 2.76 -1.65 -44.82
C PHE A 7 4.12 -2.34 -45.05
N PRO A 8 5.25 -1.73 -44.68
CA PRO A 8 6.55 -2.37 -44.81
C PRO A 8 6.77 -3.40 -43.67
N GLU A 9 7.29 -4.57 -44.05
CA GLU A 9 7.72 -5.65 -43.15
C GLU A 9 8.89 -5.22 -42.27
N ALA A 10 8.84 -5.55 -40.98
CA ALA A 10 9.92 -5.36 -40.03
C ALA A 10 11.04 -6.41 -40.27
N PRO A 11 12.34 -6.04 -40.13
CA PRO A 11 13.44 -6.97 -40.36
C PRO A 11 13.60 -7.99 -39.24
N CYS A 12 13.68 -9.25 -39.65
CA CYS A 12 13.94 -10.42 -38.84
C CYS A 12 15.36 -10.36 -38.24
N LEU A 13 15.49 -10.18 -36.91
CA LEU A 13 16.78 -10.22 -36.21
C LEU A 13 17.26 -11.67 -36.07
N ARG A 14 18.33 -12.03 -36.81
CA ARG A 14 19.03 -13.30 -36.68
C ARG A 14 19.75 -13.34 -35.32
N ILE A 15 19.38 -14.32 -34.49
CA ILE A 15 20.09 -14.67 -33.26
C ILE A 15 21.41 -15.31 -33.67
N ARG A 16 22.55 -14.64 -33.37
CA ARG A 16 23.87 -15.21 -33.47
C ARG A 16 24.12 -16.13 -32.27
N THR A 17 24.30 -17.40 -32.52
CA THR A 17 24.83 -18.39 -31.58
C THR A 17 26.28 -18.01 -31.21
N GLY A 18 26.47 -17.50 -30.00
CA GLY A 18 27.80 -17.18 -29.44
C GLY A 18 28.39 -18.40 -28.73
N ARG A 19 29.68 -18.62 -28.98
CA ARG A 19 30.55 -19.70 -28.55
C ARG A 19 30.48 -20.03 -27.06
N LEU A 20 30.45 -21.31 -26.73
CA LEU A 20 30.77 -21.87 -25.43
C LEU A 20 32.17 -21.45 -24.98
N HIS A 21 32.27 -20.73 -23.86
CA HIS A 21 33.50 -20.52 -23.14
C HIS A 21 33.82 -21.75 -22.27
N PRO A 22 35.11 -22.16 -22.17
CA PRO A 22 35.50 -23.30 -21.33
C PRO A 22 35.30 -22.95 -19.84
N ALA A 23 34.89 -23.98 -19.10
CA ALA A 23 34.68 -23.90 -17.66
C ALA A 23 35.94 -23.46 -16.91
N LEU A 24 35.84 -22.46 -16.08
CA LEU A 24 36.86 -22.10 -15.10
C LEU A 24 36.87 -23.12 -13.96
N PRO A 25 38.02 -23.45 -13.35
CA PRO A 25 38.10 -24.42 -12.27
C PRO A 25 37.37 -23.95 -11.05
N LEU A 26 36.68 -24.90 -10.40
CA LEU A 26 36.03 -24.72 -9.09
C LEU A 26 37.12 -24.37 -8.06
N GLY A 27 37.29 -23.09 -7.76
CA GLY A 27 37.99 -22.65 -6.57
C GLY A 27 37.16 -23.04 -5.35
N GLU A 28 37.76 -23.72 -4.40
CA GLU A 28 37.25 -23.94 -3.06
C GLU A 28 37.00 -22.59 -2.43
N GLY A 29 35.76 -22.08 -2.54
CA GLY A 29 35.31 -20.82 -1.96
C GLY A 29 34.70 -21.07 -0.59
N ASP A 30 35.45 -20.64 0.39
CA ASP A 30 35.13 -20.30 1.77
C ASP A 30 33.61 -20.03 1.98
N GLU A 31 32.86 -21.03 2.43
CA GLU A 31 31.49 -20.90 2.92
C GLU A 31 31.50 -20.10 4.24
N ARG A 32 31.79 -18.83 4.17
CA ARG A 32 31.41 -17.91 5.25
C ARG A 32 29.92 -17.74 5.21
N MET A 33 29.19 -18.65 5.86
CA MET A 33 27.82 -18.41 6.29
C MET A 33 27.83 -17.10 7.09
N ALA A 34 27.38 -16.03 6.44
CA ALA A 34 27.19 -14.74 7.11
C ALA A 34 26.20 -14.99 8.26
N THR A 35 26.73 -15.05 9.49
CA THR A 35 25.95 -15.22 10.71
C THR A 35 24.97 -14.06 10.79
N ARG A 36 23.68 -14.34 10.50
CA ARG A 36 22.60 -13.36 10.63
C ARG A 36 22.64 -12.72 11.99
N SER A 37 22.54 -11.40 12.07
CA SER A 37 22.59 -10.68 13.34
C SER A 37 21.55 -11.23 14.32
N LYS A 38 21.83 -11.14 15.63
CA LYS A 38 20.90 -11.59 16.70
C LYS A 38 19.53 -10.92 16.57
N SER A 39 19.48 -9.68 16.07
CA SER A 39 18.24 -8.94 15.80
C SER A 39 17.44 -9.56 14.67
N SER A 40 18.10 -9.98 13.57
CA SER A 40 17.45 -10.66 12.44
C SER A 40 16.89 -12.02 12.84
N GLN A 41 17.62 -12.79 13.64
CA GLN A 41 17.16 -14.10 14.16
C GLN A 41 15.94 -13.94 15.09
N ARG A 42 15.97 -12.95 15.98
CA ARG A 42 14.84 -12.63 16.85
C ARG A 42 13.61 -12.21 16.05
N TRP A 43 13.80 -11.35 15.06
CA TRP A 43 12.71 -10.90 14.17
C TRP A 43 12.08 -12.08 13.42
N LEU A 44 12.90 -12.97 12.83
CA LEU A 44 12.40 -14.17 12.14
C LEU A 44 11.62 -15.08 13.10
N LYS A 45 12.14 -15.34 14.30
CA LYS A 45 11.44 -16.14 15.30
C LYS A 45 10.09 -15.53 15.69
N GLU A 46 10.04 -14.23 15.93
CA GLU A 46 8.80 -13.51 16.21
C GLU A 46 7.84 -13.55 15.02
N HIS A 47 8.35 -13.41 13.80
CA HIS A 47 7.53 -13.44 12.59
C HIS A 47 6.87 -14.81 12.40
N PHE A 48 7.63 -15.91 12.46
CA PHE A 48 7.09 -17.25 12.27
C PHE A 48 6.23 -17.77 13.45
N SER A 49 6.40 -17.22 14.65
CA SER A 49 5.56 -17.54 15.80
C SER A 49 4.29 -16.70 15.89
N ASP A 50 4.16 -15.65 15.07
CA ASP A 50 3.03 -14.73 15.10
C ASP A 50 1.74 -15.44 14.61
N PRO A 51 0.69 -15.52 15.46
CA PRO A 51 -0.55 -16.20 15.11
C PRO A 51 -1.25 -15.57 13.90
N PHE A 52 -1.12 -14.26 13.69
CA PHE A 52 -1.69 -13.58 12.53
C PHE A 52 -0.94 -13.89 11.23
N VAL A 53 0.36 -14.18 11.29
CA VAL A 53 1.11 -14.66 10.11
C VAL A 53 0.59 -16.04 9.70
N LYS A 54 0.44 -16.97 10.67
CA LYS A 54 -0.10 -18.31 10.41
C LYS A 54 -1.52 -18.27 9.87
N LYS A 55 -2.36 -17.40 10.47
CA LYS A 55 -3.74 -17.19 10.02
C LYS A 55 -3.77 -16.65 8.59
N ALA A 56 -2.94 -15.65 8.25
CA ALA A 56 -2.86 -15.12 6.90
C ALA A 56 -2.47 -16.20 5.87
N GLN A 57 -1.49 -17.04 6.20
CA GLN A 57 -1.09 -18.15 5.34
C GLN A 57 -2.22 -19.17 5.13
N ALA A 58 -2.95 -19.53 6.20
CA ALA A 58 -4.06 -20.45 6.13
C ALA A 58 -5.24 -19.91 5.29
N GLU A 59 -5.46 -18.61 5.31
CA GLU A 59 -6.54 -17.92 4.57
C GLU A 59 -6.09 -17.44 3.18
N GLY A 60 -4.85 -17.73 2.76
CA GLY A 60 -4.32 -17.29 1.46
C GLY A 60 -4.15 -15.77 1.33
N LEU A 61 -4.03 -15.05 2.45
CA LEU A 61 -3.80 -13.62 2.48
C LEU A 61 -2.31 -13.30 2.31
N ARG A 62 -1.98 -12.26 1.54
CA ARG A 62 -0.60 -11.86 1.26
C ARG A 62 0.17 -11.37 2.48
N SER A 63 -0.52 -10.84 3.46
CA SER A 63 0.11 -10.38 4.69
C SER A 63 -0.84 -10.36 5.89
N ARG A 64 -0.25 -10.48 7.10
CA ARG A 64 -0.99 -10.32 8.36
C ARG A 64 -1.60 -8.92 8.54
N ALA A 65 -1.15 -7.94 7.76
CA ALA A 65 -1.70 -6.58 7.82
C ALA A 65 -3.18 -6.54 7.43
N ALA A 66 -3.66 -7.50 6.65
CA ALA A 66 -5.07 -7.65 6.31
C ALA A 66 -5.97 -7.69 7.55
N PHE A 67 -5.57 -8.39 8.63
CA PHE A 67 -6.36 -8.45 9.87
C PHE A 67 -6.45 -7.14 10.65
N LYS A 68 -5.50 -6.23 10.45
CA LYS A 68 -5.60 -4.89 11.02
C LYS A 68 -6.71 -4.11 10.32
N LEU A 69 -6.76 -4.23 8.98
CA LEU A 69 -7.76 -3.56 8.18
C LEU A 69 -9.15 -4.16 8.42
N GLU A 70 -9.25 -5.50 8.41
CA GLU A 70 -10.48 -6.23 8.73
C GLU A 70 -11.13 -5.71 10.00
N GLU A 71 -10.39 -5.69 11.13
CA GLU A 71 -10.89 -5.19 12.42
C GLU A 71 -11.40 -3.74 12.33
N LEU A 72 -10.64 -2.86 11.62
CA LEU A 72 -11.00 -1.46 11.48
C LEU A 72 -12.24 -1.27 10.62
N VAL A 73 -12.32 -2.00 9.50
CA VAL A 73 -13.44 -1.92 8.56
C VAL A 73 -14.72 -2.45 9.17
N GLU A 74 -14.67 -3.61 9.83
CA GLU A 74 -15.85 -4.20 10.47
C GLU A 74 -16.36 -3.35 11.63
N ARG A 75 -15.46 -2.93 12.52
CA ARG A 75 -15.79 -2.11 13.68
C ARG A 75 -16.47 -0.79 13.33
N ASP A 76 -15.92 -0.10 12.33
CA ASP A 76 -16.36 1.25 11.97
C ASP A 76 -17.22 1.26 10.68
N ARG A 77 -17.56 0.09 10.11
CA ARG A 77 -18.42 -0.14 8.93
C ARG A 77 -18.02 0.71 7.74
N LEU A 78 -16.75 0.58 7.32
CA LEU A 78 -16.16 1.50 6.35
C LEU A 78 -16.52 1.19 4.90
N LEU A 79 -16.88 -0.05 4.56
CA LEU A 79 -17.16 -0.47 3.19
C LEU A 79 -18.64 -0.46 2.81
N ARG A 80 -18.91 -0.12 1.57
CA ARG A 80 -20.21 -0.18 0.90
C ARG A 80 -20.01 -0.64 -0.55
N PRO A 81 -21.01 -1.27 -1.16
CA PRO A 81 -20.94 -1.66 -2.57
C PRO A 81 -20.65 -0.48 -3.50
N GLY A 82 -19.83 -0.73 -4.52
CA GLY A 82 -19.55 0.24 -5.58
C GLY A 82 -18.56 1.34 -5.20
N MET A 83 -17.87 1.23 -4.06
CA MET A 83 -16.88 2.23 -3.62
C MET A 83 -15.65 2.26 -4.52
N VAL A 84 -15.06 3.45 -4.64
CA VAL A 84 -13.71 3.67 -5.15
C VAL A 84 -12.77 3.79 -3.97
N VAL A 85 -11.83 2.86 -3.86
CA VAL A 85 -10.85 2.77 -2.78
C VAL A 85 -9.45 2.96 -3.33
N VAL A 86 -8.63 3.78 -2.66
CA VAL A 86 -7.20 3.95 -2.96
C VAL A 86 -6.39 3.45 -1.76
N ASP A 87 -5.43 2.54 -2.01
CA ASP A 87 -4.53 1.94 -1.03
C ASP A 87 -3.09 2.43 -1.28
N LEU A 88 -2.60 3.33 -0.43
CA LEU A 88 -1.27 3.92 -0.49
C LEU A 88 -0.31 3.15 0.44
N GLY A 89 0.77 2.60 -0.14
CA GLY A 89 1.68 1.70 0.56
C GLY A 89 1.15 0.26 0.57
N ALA A 90 0.65 -0.19 -0.58
CA ALA A 90 -0.12 -1.43 -0.71
C ALA A 90 0.70 -2.72 -0.57
N ALA A 91 1.99 -2.72 -0.95
CA ALA A 91 2.80 -3.94 -0.99
C ALA A 91 2.92 -4.64 0.39
N PRO A 92 2.81 -5.94 0.43
CA PRO A 92 2.70 -6.94 -0.64
C PRO A 92 1.26 -7.17 -1.16
N GLY A 93 0.29 -6.32 -0.83
CA GLY A 93 -1.07 -6.38 -1.32
C GLY A 93 -2.11 -6.95 -0.35
N GLY A 94 -1.78 -7.06 0.94
CA GLY A 94 -2.69 -7.64 1.94
C GLY A 94 -3.98 -6.83 2.13
N TRP A 95 -3.89 -5.51 2.16
CA TRP A 95 -5.04 -4.62 2.28
C TRP A 95 -5.87 -4.59 0.99
N SER A 96 -5.22 -4.37 -0.14
CA SER A 96 -5.89 -4.37 -1.46
C SER A 96 -6.60 -5.70 -1.75
N GLN A 97 -5.97 -6.84 -1.41
CA GLN A 97 -6.57 -8.17 -1.56
C GLN A 97 -7.84 -8.30 -0.73
N TRP A 98 -7.76 -7.98 0.55
CA TRP A 98 -8.88 -8.10 1.48
C TRP A 98 -10.04 -7.16 1.09
N ILE A 99 -9.74 -5.89 0.73
CA ILE A 99 -10.76 -4.94 0.26
C ILE A 99 -11.45 -5.44 -0.99
N ARG A 100 -10.70 -6.00 -1.95
CA ARG A 100 -11.29 -6.53 -3.19
C ARG A 100 -12.26 -7.66 -2.88
N GLN A 101 -11.86 -8.61 -2.05
CA GLN A 101 -12.70 -9.72 -1.63
C GLN A 101 -13.97 -9.26 -0.92
N GLU A 102 -13.86 -8.27 -0.03
CA GLU A 102 -15.01 -7.73 0.70
C GLU A 102 -15.99 -6.97 -0.20
N LEU A 103 -15.50 -6.15 -1.14
CA LEU A 103 -16.35 -5.46 -2.09
C LEU A 103 -17.12 -6.44 -2.98
N ASP A 104 -16.46 -7.52 -3.43
CA ASP A 104 -17.10 -8.59 -4.21
C ASP A 104 -18.16 -9.33 -3.39
N ARG A 105 -17.89 -9.58 -2.10
CA ARG A 105 -18.84 -10.24 -1.18
C ARG A 105 -20.06 -9.37 -0.88
N LEU A 106 -19.84 -8.05 -0.77
CA LEU A 106 -20.94 -7.12 -0.45
C LEU A 106 -21.97 -7.02 -1.58
N ASP A 107 -21.50 -6.88 -2.82
CA ASP A 107 -22.38 -6.85 -4.01
C ASP A 107 -21.57 -7.16 -5.28
N PRO A 108 -21.65 -8.39 -5.80
CA PRO A 108 -20.94 -8.75 -7.04
C PRO A 108 -21.37 -7.95 -8.28
N ALA A 109 -22.59 -7.38 -8.28
CA ALA A 109 -23.07 -6.56 -9.38
C ALA A 109 -22.51 -5.13 -9.33
N ARG A 110 -21.99 -4.70 -8.18
CA ARG A 110 -21.36 -3.40 -7.95
C ARG A 110 -20.03 -3.56 -7.23
N PRO A 111 -19.02 -4.16 -7.87
CA PRO A 111 -17.76 -4.52 -7.20
C PRO A 111 -16.94 -3.30 -6.77
N GLY A 112 -17.23 -2.10 -7.29
CA GLY A 112 -16.41 -0.92 -7.04
C GLY A 112 -15.03 -1.00 -7.70
N ARG A 113 -14.12 -0.10 -7.32
CA ARG A 113 -12.74 -0.05 -7.83
C ARG A 113 -11.75 -0.04 -6.67
N VAL A 114 -10.63 -0.72 -6.85
CA VAL A 114 -9.50 -0.70 -5.92
C VAL A 114 -8.26 -0.31 -6.70
N LEU A 115 -7.70 0.84 -6.37
CA LEU A 115 -6.43 1.32 -6.90
C LEU A 115 -5.38 1.19 -5.79
N ALA A 116 -4.23 0.65 -6.12
CA ALA A 116 -3.14 0.40 -5.20
C ALA A 116 -1.86 1.06 -5.70
N LEU A 117 -1.06 1.61 -4.80
CA LEU A 117 0.23 2.21 -5.12
C LEU A 117 1.26 1.80 -4.09
N ASP A 118 2.46 1.43 -4.54
CA ASP A 118 3.63 1.21 -3.68
C ASP A 118 4.93 1.45 -4.44
N ILE A 119 5.98 1.82 -3.71
CA ILE A 119 7.35 1.91 -4.21
C ILE A 119 7.97 0.52 -4.46
N LEU A 120 7.42 -0.52 -3.84
CA LEU A 120 7.82 -1.91 -4.04
C LEU A 120 6.91 -2.56 -5.07
N GLU A 121 7.51 -3.40 -5.92
CA GLU A 121 6.73 -4.23 -6.84
C GLU A 121 5.82 -5.20 -6.07
N MET A 122 4.67 -5.45 -6.65
CA MET A 122 3.67 -6.35 -6.10
C MET A 122 3.17 -7.29 -7.19
N PRO A 123 3.09 -8.62 -6.95
CA PRO A 123 2.44 -9.52 -7.90
C PRO A 123 1.01 -9.06 -8.21
N PRO A 124 0.53 -9.18 -9.45
CA PRO A 124 -0.81 -8.77 -9.83
C PRO A 124 -1.89 -9.36 -8.91
N LEU A 125 -2.93 -8.58 -8.66
CA LEU A 125 -4.15 -8.98 -7.95
C LEU A 125 -5.33 -8.78 -8.89
N ALA A 126 -6.14 -9.82 -9.07
CA ALA A 126 -7.36 -9.72 -9.87
C ALA A 126 -8.29 -8.64 -9.30
N GLY A 127 -8.77 -7.75 -10.16
CA GLY A 127 -9.68 -6.66 -9.77
C GLY A 127 -9.04 -5.52 -8.98
N VAL A 128 -7.71 -5.45 -8.91
CA VAL A 128 -6.94 -4.35 -8.32
C VAL A 128 -6.06 -3.72 -9.40
N GLU A 129 -6.17 -2.42 -9.55
CA GLU A 129 -5.35 -1.62 -10.45
C GLU A 129 -4.10 -1.16 -9.68
N PHE A 130 -2.92 -1.61 -10.06
CA PHE A 130 -1.68 -1.32 -9.34
C PHE A 130 -0.76 -0.38 -10.11
N LEU A 131 -0.31 0.67 -9.43
CA LEU A 131 0.72 1.58 -9.90
C LEU A 131 1.99 1.37 -9.06
N HIS A 132 3.08 0.99 -9.72
CA HIS A 132 4.40 0.91 -9.10
C HIS A 132 5.09 2.28 -9.18
N GLY A 133 5.53 2.82 -8.05
CA GLY A 133 6.26 4.09 -8.01
C GLY A 133 6.34 4.71 -6.62
N ASP A 134 7.19 5.70 -6.52
CA ASP A 134 7.35 6.48 -5.29
C ASP A 134 6.29 7.58 -5.21
N PHE A 135 5.43 7.49 -4.21
CA PHE A 135 4.35 8.48 -3.98
C PHE A 135 4.84 9.93 -3.80
N ARG A 136 6.13 10.12 -3.52
CA ARG A 136 6.76 11.44 -3.40
C ARG A 136 7.07 12.09 -4.74
N GLU A 137 6.95 11.36 -5.85
CA GLU A 137 7.24 11.82 -7.20
C GLU A 137 5.98 12.34 -7.89
N ASP A 138 6.02 13.55 -8.39
CA ASP A 138 4.89 14.18 -9.09
C ASP A 138 4.38 13.36 -10.29
N ALA A 139 5.29 12.70 -10.99
CA ALA A 139 4.93 11.84 -12.13
C ALA A 139 4.09 10.63 -11.69
N VAL A 140 4.40 10.05 -10.52
CA VAL A 140 3.65 8.91 -9.97
C VAL A 140 2.29 9.37 -9.46
N LEU A 141 2.23 10.52 -8.79
CA LEU A 141 0.97 11.13 -8.37
C LEU A 141 0.06 11.42 -9.58
N SER A 142 0.61 12.04 -10.63
CA SER A 142 -0.12 12.30 -11.89
C SER A 142 -0.58 11.00 -12.57
N GLY A 143 0.21 9.93 -12.48
CA GLY A 143 -0.17 8.60 -12.94
C GLY A 143 -1.40 8.05 -12.22
N LEU A 144 -1.42 8.16 -10.88
CA LEU A 144 -2.56 7.75 -10.05
C LEU A 144 -3.80 8.59 -10.33
N GLU A 145 -3.65 9.91 -10.52
CA GLU A 145 -4.73 10.82 -10.91
C GLU A 145 -5.29 10.46 -12.29
N THR A 146 -4.43 10.08 -13.23
CA THR A 146 -4.84 9.60 -14.57
C THR A 146 -5.65 8.30 -14.46
N MET A 147 -5.22 7.36 -13.61
CA MET A 147 -5.96 6.12 -13.37
C MET A 147 -7.33 6.40 -12.74
N LEU A 148 -7.44 7.38 -11.84
CA LEU A 148 -8.73 7.81 -11.27
C LEU A 148 -9.67 8.40 -12.32
N ALA A 149 -9.14 8.97 -13.40
CA ALA A 149 -9.92 9.54 -14.52
C ALA A 149 -11.00 10.54 -14.04
N GLY A 150 -10.71 11.35 -13.04
CA GLY A 150 -11.65 12.31 -12.43
C GLY A 150 -12.71 11.68 -11.52
N GLN A 151 -12.68 10.37 -11.29
CA GLN A 151 -13.61 9.70 -10.39
C GLN A 151 -13.27 10.06 -8.93
N ALA A 152 -14.26 10.51 -8.18
CA ALA A 152 -14.09 10.84 -6.77
C ALA A 152 -13.91 9.57 -5.92
N VAL A 153 -12.99 9.62 -4.96
CA VAL A 153 -12.63 8.52 -4.08
C VAL A 153 -13.57 8.48 -2.87
N ASP A 154 -14.00 7.30 -2.47
CA ASP A 154 -14.82 7.06 -1.28
C ASP A 154 -13.97 6.85 -0.03
N LEU A 155 -12.86 6.11 -0.18
CA LEU A 155 -11.99 5.69 0.91
C LEU A 155 -10.53 5.75 0.46
N VAL A 156 -9.72 6.50 1.18
CA VAL A 156 -8.26 6.47 1.06
C VAL A 156 -7.71 5.72 2.26
N LEU A 157 -6.91 4.71 1.98
CA LEU A 157 -6.14 3.92 2.95
C LEU A 157 -4.67 4.29 2.82
N SER A 158 -3.93 4.36 3.92
CA SER A 158 -2.48 4.53 3.89
C SER A 158 -1.80 3.70 4.98
N ASP A 159 -1.06 2.67 4.57
CA ASP A 159 -0.16 1.90 5.44
C ASP A 159 1.31 2.22 5.16
N MET A 160 1.58 3.36 4.48
CA MET A 160 2.94 3.80 4.17
C MET A 160 3.79 3.94 5.42
N ALA A 161 5.05 3.56 5.31
CA ALA A 161 6.06 3.81 6.33
C ALA A 161 7.41 4.04 5.65
N PRO A 162 8.25 4.94 6.17
CA PRO A 162 9.60 5.09 5.66
C PRO A 162 10.44 3.86 6.01
N ASN A 163 11.48 3.61 5.22
CA ASN A 163 12.53 2.68 5.61
C ASN A 163 13.18 3.17 6.91
N LYS A 164 13.07 2.37 7.96
CA LYS A 164 13.60 2.73 9.29
C LYS A 164 15.12 2.72 9.29
N SER A 165 15.72 3.86 9.67
CA SER A 165 17.16 3.97 9.93
C SER A 165 17.53 3.43 11.31
N GLY A 166 16.55 3.32 12.23
CA GLY A 166 16.73 3.01 13.64
C GLY A 166 17.03 4.23 14.51
N VAL A 167 17.10 5.42 13.91
CA VAL A 167 17.29 6.71 14.60
C VAL A 167 15.94 7.45 14.61
N GLU A 168 15.32 7.54 15.76
CA GLU A 168 13.97 8.12 15.91
C GLU A 168 13.88 9.55 15.37
N ALA A 169 14.89 10.38 15.64
CA ALA A 169 14.97 11.76 15.15
C ALA A 169 15.00 11.89 13.62
N VAL A 170 15.33 10.80 12.91
CA VAL A 170 15.31 10.74 11.43
C VAL A 170 14.03 10.08 10.93
N ASP A 171 13.61 9.01 11.60
CA ASP A 171 12.50 8.18 11.15
C ASP A 171 11.14 8.88 11.37
N GLN A 172 10.98 9.62 12.46
CA GLN A 172 9.73 10.31 12.79
C GLN A 172 9.39 11.43 11.78
N PRO A 173 10.29 12.38 11.43
CA PRO A 173 9.99 13.38 10.40
C PRO A 173 9.67 12.77 9.03
N ARG A 174 10.37 11.70 8.64
CA ARG A 174 10.09 10.98 7.37
C ARG A 174 8.69 10.36 7.36
N ALA A 175 8.29 9.76 8.49
CA ALA A 175 6.94 9.18 8.63
C ALA A 175 5.87 10.28 8.57
N MET A 176 6.09 11.43 9.22
CA MET A 176 5.17 12.56 9.19
C MET A 176 5.03 13.13 7.78
N TYR A 177 6.14 13.31 7.05
CA TYR A 177 6.11 13.77 5.67
C TYR A 177 5.25 12.88 4.75
N LEU A 178 5.40 11.55 4.84
CA LEU A 178 4.55 10.62 4.08
C LEU A 178 3.08 10.74 4.48
N SER A 179 2.81 10.99 5.77
CA SER A 179 1.45 11.17 6.26
C SER A 179 0.81 12.46 5.74
N GLU A 180 1.59 13.54 5.65
CA GLU A 180 1.16 14.83 5.10
C GLU A 180 0.83 14.71 3.61
N LEU A 181 1.67 14.04 2.82
CA LEU A 181 1.40 13.76 1.41
C LEU A 181 0.12 12.93 1.23
N ALA A 182 -0.08 11.89 2.05
CA ALA A 182 -1.30 11.08 2.00
C ALA A 182 -2.55 11.90 2.37
N MET A 183 -2.44 12.81 3.33
CA MET A 183 -3.52 13.72 3.70
C MET A 183 -3.84 14.70 2.56
N GLU A 184 -2.82 15.26 1.91
CA GLU A 184 -3.00 16.14 0.75
C GLU A 184 -3.71 15.43 -0.40
N PHE A 185 -3.31 14.19 -0.70
CA PHE A 185 -4.00 13.36 -1.68
C PHE A 185 -5.47 13.12 -1.29
N ALA A 186 -5.72 12.74 -0.04
CA ALA A 186 -7.07 12.53 0.47
C ALA A 186 -7.92 13.81 0.37
N ASP A 187 -7.35 14.97 0.63
CA ASP A 187 -8.05 16.25 0.50
C ASP A 187 -8.43 16.59 -0.93
N ARG A 188 -7.60 16.25 -1.90
CA ARG A 188 -7.89 16.52 -3.32
C ARG A 188 -8.93 15.54 -3.87
N HIS A 189 -8.84 14.26 -3.55
CA HIS A 189 -9.55 13.20 -4.27
C HIS A 189 -10.74 12.57 -3.54
N LEU A 190 -10.78 12.63 -2.20
CA LEU A 190 -11.96 12.17 -1.46
C LEU A 190 -13.16 13.05 -1.75
N LYS A 191 -14.30 12.44 -2.02
CA LYS A 191 -15.57 13.15 -2.07
C LYS A 191 -15.96 13.72 -0.70
N PRO A 192 -16.82 14.74 -0.63
CA PRO A 192 -17.46 15.16 0.62
C PRO A 192 -18.12 13.95 1.31
N GLY A 193 -17.93 13.80 2.62
CA GLY A 193 -18.38 12.62 3.36
C GLY A 193 -17.48 11.39 3.23
N GLY A 194 -16.41 11.44 2.42
CA GLY A 194 -15.42 10.36 2.26
C GLY A 194 -14.62 10.10 3.53
N THR A 195 -13.88 9.00 3.52
CA THR A 195 -13.14 8.49 4.69
C THR A 195 -11.66 8.38 4.39
N PHE A 196 -10.82 8.76 5.34
CA PHE A 196 -9.37 8.58 5.31
C PHE A 196 -8.92 7.73 6.51
N LEU A 197 -8.27 6.61 6.23
CA LEU A 197 -7.66 5.73 7.22
C LEU A 197 -6.15 5.71 7.02
N ILE A 198 -5.40 6.16 8.01
CA ILE A 198 -3.96 6.29 7.90
C ILE A 198 -3.24 5.71 9.11
N LYS A 199 -2.15 4.98 8.85
CA LYS A 199 -1.19 4.59 9.88
C LYS A 199 -0.34 5.78 10.30
N LEU A 200 -0.23 5.98 11.61
CA LEU A 200 0.63 6.98 12.24
C LEU A 200 1.53 6.33 13.28
N PHE A 201 2.65 6.98 13.57
CA PHE A 201 3.50 6.64 14.70
C PHE A 201 3.36 7.72 15.76
N GLN A 202 3.08 7.31 17.01
CA GLN A 202 3.06 8.23 18.13
C GLN A 202 4.46 8.82 18.33
N GLY A 203 4.56 10.13 18.55
CA GLY A 203 5.79 10.90 18.68
C GLY A 203 5.65 12.34 18.22
N THR A 204 6.74 12.98 17.88
CA THR A 204 6.77 14.38 17.43
C THR A 204 5.89 14.57 16.17
N GLY A 205 5.03 15.60 16.18
CA GLY A 205 4.11 15.92 15.08
C GLY A 205 2.78 15.17 15.09
N PHE A 206 2.64 14.10 15.88
CA PHE A 206 1.41 13.29 15.92
C PHE A 206 0.17 14.10 16.31
N ASP A 207 0.23 14.87 17.41
CA ASP A 207 -0.92 15.62 17.91
C ASP A 207 -1.32 16.75 16.95
N ASP A 208 -0.35 17.38 16.31
CA ASP A 208 -0.59 18.44 15.31
C ASP A 208 -1.27 17.85 14.07
N PHE A 209 -0.83 16.71 13.60
CA PHE A 209 -1.46 15.99 12.48
C PHE A 209 -2.90 15.58 12.81
N VAL A 210 -3.14 15.02 13.99
CA VAL A 210 -4.50 14.66 14.44
C VAL A 210 -5.38 15.89 14.59
N ARG A 211 -4.85 17.02 15.04
CA ARG A 211 -5.56 18.29 15.11
C ARG A 211 -5.97 18.78 13.71
N GLU A 212 -5.09 18.63 12.74
CA GLU A 212 -5.36 18.99 11.36
C GLU A 212 -6.43 18.10 10.72
N LEU A 213 -6.40 16.78 10.99
CA LEU A 213 -7.49 15.89 10.58
C LEU A 213 -8.84 16.31 11.16
N ARG A 214 -8.89 16.74 12.44
CA ARG A 214 -10.13 17.20 13.09
C ARG A 214 -10.69 18.49 12.49
N ARG A 215 -9.90 19.28 11.78
CA ARG A 215 -10.37 20.48 11.06
C ARG A 215 -11.00 20.11 9.72
N ARG A 216 -10.63 18.98 9.13
CA ARG A 216 -10.99 18.57 7.78
C ARG A 216 -12.08 17.50 7.73
N TYR A 217 -12.29 16.79 8.84
CA TYR A 217 -13.24 15.66 8.93
C TYR A 217 -14.19 15.83 10.10
N ALA A 218 -15.44 15.40 9.90
CA ALA A 218 -16.48 15.51 10.92
C ALA A 218 -16.20 14.64 12.16
N LYS A 219 -15.49 13.52 12.00
CA LYS A 219 -15.14 12.60 13.08
C LYS A 219 -13.73 12.05 12.88
N VAL A 220 -12.91 12.12 13.93
CA VAL A 220 -11.57 11.51 13.95
C VAL A 220 -11.43 10.62 15.17
N ALA A 221 -11.03 9.39 14.97
CA ALA A 221 -10.82 8.41 16.03
C ALA A 221 -9.45 7.72 15.87
N ILE A 222 -8.74 7.58 16.98
CA ILE A 222 -7.49 6.81 16.99
C ILE A 222 -7.82 5.35 17.32
N ARG A 223 -7.23 4.43 16.58
CA ARG A 223 -7.45 2.99 16.66
C ARG A 223 -6.12 2.26 16.83
N LYS A 224 -6.12 1.21 17.61
CA LYS A 224 -5.00 0.26 17.71
C LYS A 224 -5.56 -1.16 17.58
N PRO A 225 -5.52 -1.71 16.34
CA PRO A 225 -6.00 -3.08 16.10
C PRO A 225 -5.26 -4.12 16.94
N ALA A 226 -5.95 -5.19 17.33
CA ALA A 226 -5.37 -6.30 18.09
C ALA A 226 -4.21 -6.98 17.34
N ALA A 227 -4.28 -6.99 16.00
CA ALA A 227 -3.21 -7.46 15.14
C ALA A 227 -1.97 -6.55 15.13
N SER A 228 -2.03 -5.32 15.68
CA SER A 228 -0.84 -4.49 15.90
C SER A 228 -0.02 -4.99 17.07
N ARG A 229 1.32 -5.03 16.92
CA ARG A 229 2.20 -5.43 18.02
C ARG A 229 2.06 -4.44 19.20
N ARG A 230 1.83 -4.95 20.41
CA ARG A 230 1.60 -4.12 21.61
C ARG A 230 2.69 -3.08 21.84
N ARG A 231 3.96 -3.43 21.60
CA ARG A 231 5.14 -2.57 21.79
C ARG A 231 5.37 -1.54 20.66
N SER A 232 4.65 -1.66 19.53
CA SER A 232 4.82 -0.72 18.42
C SER A 232 4.13 0.62 18.75
N PRO A 233 4.76 1.77 18.48
CA PRO A 233 4.09 3.09 18.58
C PRO A 233 3.06 3.31 17.46
N GLU A 234 2.85 2.32 16.59
CA GLU A 234 1.90 2.35 15.49
C GLU A 234 0.47 2.43 15.98
N VAL A 235 -0.28 3.37 15.45
CA VAL A 235 -1.74 3.52 15.60
C VAL A 235 -2.33 3.89 14.25
N TYR A 236 -3.66 3.84 14.15
CA TYR A 236 -4.39 4.27 12.95
C TYR A 236 -5.29 5.45 13.29
N ALA A 237 -5.20 6.52 12.50
CA ALA A 237 -6.19 7.59 12.54
C ALA A 237 -7.27 7.28 11.51
N LEU A 238 -8.51 7.16 11.99
CA LEU A 238 -9.70 7.03 11.18
C LEU A 238 -10.41 8.37 11.14
N ALA A 239 -10.39 9.05 10.00
CA ALA A 239 -11.01 10.33 9.75
C ALA A 239 -12.20 10.14 8.80
N GLN A 240 -13.42 10.33 9.29
CA GLN A 240 -14.68 10.08 8.58
C GLN A 240 -15.42 11.38 8.32
N GLY A 241 -16.12 11.43 7.19
CA GLY A 241 -16.96 12.56 6.84
C GLY A 241 -16.13 13.77 6.44
N LYS A 242 -15.32 13.64 5.37
CA LYS A 242 -14.58 14.78 4.81
C LYS A 242 -15.50 15.99 4.64
N LEU A 243 -15.13 17.11 5.23
CA LEU A 243 -15.88 18.36 5.08
C LEU A 243 -15.74 18.90 3.66
N ALA A 244 -16.78 19.55 3.15
CA ALA A 244 -16.67 20.27 1.89
C ALA A 244 -15.67 21.42 2.06
N ALA A 245 -14.87 21.70 1.02
CA ALA A 245 -14.03 22.88 1.01
C ALA A 245 -14.93 24.12 1.19
N ILE A 246 -14.62 24.94 2.19
CA ILE A 246 -15.27 26.24 2.32
C ILE A 246 -14.79 27.06 1.13
N LYS A 247 -15.70 27.40 0.22
CA LYS A 247 -15.43 28.26 -0.93
C LYS A 247 -15.15 29.69 -0.48
#